data_43cbc398fff8436590609044521e3486
#
_entry.id   43cbc398fff8436590609044521e3486
#
_cell.length_a   1.000
_cell.length_b   1.000
_cell.length_c   1.000
_cell.angle_alpha   90.00
_cell.angle_beta   90.00
_cell.angle_gamma   90.00
#
_symmetry.space_group_name_H-M   'P 1'
#
loop_
_entity.id
_entity.type
_entity.pdbx_description
1 polymer ?
#
loop_
_entity_poly.entity_id
_entity_poly.type
_entity_poly.pdbx_seq_one_letter_code
_entity_poly.pdbx_strand_id
1 'polypeptide(L)'
;YIKWDCNYHIANFGSHYLSADKQSHLYVDYQLGLIKTLKRIREKYPNLVIQCCASGGGRVNYGLMPYFEEFWVSDNTDARQRLYIQWGTSMFFPVNSMAQHVSASPNHQTGRRIPLKFRFDVAMTGRLGMEMKPSDLTPEEMKFAQNAFKLYKETIRPIVQLGDQYRIISPYEGTGYASQLFINEEKSKAVFFAYKFDTDVYFPRPRFMFAGLDPNARYRLHQVNANGRKDHWEGNVFSGKFLMSQGVEINLNGEYDSCVILLDKE
;
A
#
# COMPACT_ATOMS: atom_id res chain seq x y z
N TYR A 1 -7.26 17.00 -10.27
CA TYR A 1 -7.15 15.53 -10.21
C TYR A 1 -8.13 14.86 -11.18
N ILE A 2 -7.63 13.86 -11.91
CA ILE A 2 -8.43 13.02 -12.81
C ILE A 2 -8.13 11.54 -12.49
N LYS A 3 -9.17 10.74 -12.22
CA LYS A 3 -9.10 9.29 -12.35
C LYS A 3 -9.50 8.94 -13.78
N TRP A 4 -8.52 8.51 -14.57
CA TRP A 4 -8.75 8.09 -15.96
C TRP A 4 -9.07 6.61 -15.96
N ASP A 5 -10.35 6.32 -15.91
CA ASP A 5 -10.86 4.96 -15.92
C ASP A 5 -11.23 4.52 -17.34
N CYS A 6 -10.78 3.31 -17.68
CA CYS A 6 -11.13 2.64 -18.93
C CYS A 6 -11.22 1.15 -18.65
N ASN A 7 -12.38 0.68 -18.22
CA ASN A 7 -12.62 -0.64 -17.65
C ASN A 7 -12.61 -1.78 -18.66
N TYR A 8 -12.05 -1.54 -19.84
CA TYR A 8 -11.99 -2.54 -20.88
C TYR A 8 -10.54 -2.77 -21.31
N HIS A 9 -10.03 -3.96 -21.05
CA HIS A 9 -8.84 -4.43 -21.75
C HIS A 9 -9.28 -4.96 -23.11
N ILE A 10 -8.51 -4.67 -24.15
CA ILE A 10 -8.81 -5.09 -25.52
C ILE A 10 -8.63 -6.60 -25.61
N ALA A 11 -9.69 -7.35 -25.30
CA ALA A 11 -9.68 -8.81 -25.31
C ALA A 11 -10.02 -9.38 -26.69
N ASN A 12 -10.93 -8.71 -27.40
CA ASN A 12 -11.30 -9.03 -28.77
C ASN A 12 -11.05 -7.80 -29.63
N PHE A 13 -9.97 -7.81 -30.40
CA PHE A 13 -9.50 -6.63 -31.11
C PHE A 13 -9.81 -6.70 -32.60
N GLY A 14 -10.30 -5.61 -33.12
CA GLY A 14 -10.51 -5.40 -34.54
C GLY A 14 -10.85 -3.94 -34.79
N SER A 15 -10.48 -3.43 -35.93
CA SER A 15 -10.79 -2.08 -36.36
C SER A 15 -11.20 -2.06 -37.82
N HIS A 16 -12.31 -1.39 -38.13
CA HIS A 16 -12.76 -1.17 -39.50
C HIS A 16 -11.82 -0.27 -40.32
N TYR A 17 -10.92 0.45 -39.65
CA TYR A 17 -9.93 1.33 -40.28
C TYR A 17 -8.63 0.59 -40.64
N LEU A 18 -8.43 -0.61 -40.10
CA LEU A 18 -7.24 -1.42 -40.40
C LEU A 18 -7.59 -2.52 -41.43
N SER A 19 -6.69 -2.72 -42.38
CA SER A 19 -6.76 -3.87 -43.31
C SER A 19 -6.61 -5.20 -42.53
N ALA A 20 -7.05 -6.30 -43.13
CA ALA A 20 -7.08 -7.61 -42.48
C ALA A 20 -5.70 -8.06 -41.97
N ASP A 21 -4.64 -7.77 -42.71
CA ASP A 21 -3.24 -8.06 -42.40
C ASP A 21 -2.66 -7.19 -41.28
N LYS A 22 -3.31 -6.05 -40.93
CA LYS A 22 -2.87 -5.09 -39.92
C LYS A 22 -3.69 -5.11 -38.64
N GLN A 23 -4.66 -6.01 -38.50
CA GLN A 23 -5.52 -6.03 -37.29
C GLN A 23 -4.71 -6.23 -36.00
N SER A 24 -3.62 -7.00 -36.03
CA SER A 24 -2.73 -7.19 -34.87
C SER A 24 -1.98 -5.92 -34.44
N HIS A 25 -1.86 -4.91 -35.31
CA HIS A 25 -1.25 -3.63 -34.99
C HIS A 25 -2.08 -2.80 -34.01
N LEU A 26 -3.36 -3.11 -33.82
CA LEU A 26 -4.26 -2.34 -32.98
C LEU A 26 -3.73 -2.15 -31.56
N TYR A 27 -3.09 -3.16 -30.96
CA TYR A 27 -2.51 -3.03 -29.61
C TYR A 27 -1.39 -2.00 -29.56
N VAL A 28 -0.51 -2.01 -30.56
CA VAL A 28 0.61 -1.05 -30.64
C VAL A 28 0.07 0.36 -30.91
N ASP A 29 -0.85 0.47 -31.89
CA ASP A 29 -1.44 1.75 -32.30
C ASP A 29 -2.26 2.37 -31.18
N TYR A 30 -2.99 1.56 -30.39
CA TYR A 30 -3.69 2.01 -29.19
C TYR A 30 -2.72 2.62 -28.17
N GLN A 31 -1.62 1.91 -27.86
CA GLN A 31 -0.63 2.37 -26.89
C GLN A 31 0.05 3.67 -27.34
N LEU A 32 0.43 3.75 -28.63
CA LEU A 32 1.02 4.95 -29.21
C LEU A 32 0.04 6.13 -29.21
N GLY A 33 -1.22 5.89 -29.53
CA GLY A 33 -2.30 6.89 -29.49
C GLY A 33 -2.54 7.42 -28.08
N LEU A 34 -2.56 6.53 -27.08
CA LEU A 34 -2.69 6.90 -25.68
C LEU A 34 -1.52 7.77 -25.21
N ILE A 35 -0.28 7.35 -25.50
CA ILE A 35 0.92 8.13 -25.16
C ILE A 35 0.89 9.50 -25.83
N LYS A 36 0.53 9.57 -27.11
CA LYS A 36 0.40 10.84 -27.83
C LYS A 36 -0.63 11.78 -27.16
N THR A 37 -1.76 11.24 -26.72
CA THR A 37 -2.78 12.00 -26.02
C THR A 37 -2.29 12.49 -24.66
N LEU A 38 -1.65 11.62 -23.89
CA LEU A 38 -1.09 11.95 -22.57
C LEU A 38 0.01 13.02 -22.68
N LYS A 39 0.90 12.95 -23.66
CA LYS A 39 1.91 13.98 -23.92
C LYS A 39 1.27 15.36 -24.13
N ARG A 40 0.25 15.46 -24.98
CA ARG A 40 -0.49 16.70 -25.21
C ARG A 40 -1.16 17.24 -23.94
N ILE A 41 -1.69 16.36 -23.08
CA ILE A 41 -2.25 16.74 -21.79
C ILE A 41 -1.15 17.29 -20.88
N ARG A 42 0.00 16.63 -20.80
CA ARG A 42 1.13 17.07 -19.97
C ARG A 42 1.73 18.39 -20.43
N GLU A 43 1.83 18.62 -21.73
CA GLU A 43 2.27 19.91 -22.29
C GLU A 43 1.34 21.05 -21.87
N LYS A 44 0.03 20.81 -21.88
CA LYS A 44 -0.97 21.84 -21.54
C LYS A 44 -1.20 21.98 -20.03
N TYR A 45 -1.11 20.87 -19.28
CA TYR A 45 -1.44 20.79 -17.85
C TYR A 45 -0.35 19.99 -17.10
N PRO A 46 0.86 20.54 -16.93
CA PRO A 46 2.00 19.80 -16.38
C PRO A 46 1.79 19.34 -14.93
N ASN A 47 1.01 20.08 -14.14
CA ASN A 47 0.76 19.80 -12.72
C ASN A 47 -0.54 19.03 -12.47
N LEU A 48 -1.22 18.55 -13.52
CA LEU A 48 -2.44 17.77 -13.36
C LEU A 48 -2.13 16.38 -12.82
N VAL A 49 -2.66 16.05 -11.65
CA VAL A 49 -2.56 14.69 -11.11
C VAL A 49 -3.52 13.77 -11.84
N ILE A 50 -2.99 12.71 -12.44
CA ILE A 50 -3.78 11.71 -13.17
C ILE A 50 -3.52 10.33 -12.57
N GLN A 51 -4.60 9.68 -12.13
CA GLN A 51 -4.59 8.27 -11.72
C GLN A 51 -4.98 7.39 -12.91
N CYS A 52 -4.16 6.39 -13.22
CA CYS A 52 -4.45 5.37 -14.20
C CYS A 52 -5.37 4.29 -13.60
N CYS A 53 -6.49 4.00 -14.24
CA CYS A 53 -7.37 2.91 -13.88
C CYS A 53 -7.88 2.19 -15.13
N ALA A 54 -7.96 0.88 -15.05
CA ALA A 54 -8.62 0.01 -16.04
C ALA A 54 -9.02 -1.29 -15.32
N SER A 55 -10.17 -1.29 -14.64
CA SER A 55 -10.58 -2.34 -13.69
C SER A 55 -9.45 -2.63 -12.68
N GLY A 56 -8.93 -1.57 -12.07
CA GLY A 56 -7.69 -1.61 -11.33
C GLY A 56 -6.45 -1.43 -12.21
N GLY A 57 -5.44 -2.28 -12.04
CA GLY A 57 -4.14 -2.19 -12.70
C GLY A 57 -4.06 -2.74 -14.13
N GLY A 58 -5.18 -3.03 -14.79
CA GLY A 58 -5.19 -3.72 -16.09
C GLY A 58 -4.49 -3.01 -17.25
N ARG A 59 -4.15 -1.73 -17.08
CA ARG A 59 -3.47 -0.91 -18.10
C ARG A 59 -2.09 -0.42 -17.67
N VAL A 60 -1.69 -0.71 -16.43
CA VAL A 60 -0.42 -0.22 -15.91
C VAL A 60 0.75 -0.92 -16.60
N ASN A 61 1.73 -0.14 -17.04
CA ASN A 61 3.01 -0.60 -17.54
C ASN A 61 4.05 0.51 -17.41
N TYR A 62 5.33 0.16 -17.51
CA TYR A 62 6.42 1.13 -17.37
C TYR A 62 6.42 2.22 -18.44
N GLY A 63 5.90 1.96 -19.63
CA GLY A 63 5.80 2.97 -20.69
C GLY A 63 4.75 4.06 -20.42
N LEU A 64 3.76 3.78 -19.54
CA LEU A 64 2.73 4.73 -19.15
C LEU A 64 3.05 5.46 -17.83
N MET A 65 3.88 4.88 -16.96
CA MET A 65 4.21 5.47 -15.65
C MET A 65 4.71 6.93 -15.73
N PRO A 66 5.48 7.38 -16.73
CA PRO A 66 5.88 8.78 -16.82
C PRO A 66 4.72 9.78 -17.00
N TYR A 67 3.53 9.31 -17.34
CA TYR A 67 2.37 10.15 -17.62
C TYR A 67 1.29 10.10 -16.53
N PHE A 68 1.42 9.19 -15.56
CA PHE A 68 0.50 9.03 -14.44
C PHE A 68 1.26 9.16 -13.13
N GLU A 69 0.73 9.92 -12.18
CA GLU A 69 1.32 10.03 -10.84
C GLU A 69 1.06 8.78 -10.00
N GLU A 70 -0.02 8.06 -10.32
CA GLU A 70 -0.40 6.85 -9.62
C GLU A 70 -1.31 5.97 -10.48
N PHE A 71 -1.44 4.72 -10.10
CA PHE A 71 -2.42 3.83 -10.67
C PHE A 71 -3.28 3.15 -9.59
N TRP A 72 -4.50 2.82 -9.97
CA TRP A 72 -5.42 2.05 -9.14
C TRP A 72 -5.03 0.58 -9.20
N VAL A 73 -4.64 0.00 -8.06
CA VAL A 73 -4.05 -1.34 -8.02
C VAL A 73 -5.07 -2.42 -8.34
N SER A 74 -6.28 -2.29 -7.78
CA SER A 74 -7.39 -3.24 -7.98
C SER A 74 -8.71 -2.62 -7.52
N ASP A 75 -9.80 -2.98 -8.19
CA ASP A 75 -11.16 -2.64 -7.76
C ASP A 75 -11.58 -3.44 -6.50
N ASN A 76 -10.86 -4.51 -6.17
CA ASN A 76 -11.07 -5.17 -4.89
C ASN A 76 -10.44 -4.35 -3.76
N THR A 77 -11.29 -3.69 -2.99
CA THR A 77 -10.89 -2.75 -1.92
C THR A 77 -10.95 -3.37 -0.51
N ASP A 78 -11.25 -4.67 -0.41
CA ASP A 78 -11.22 -5.40 0.86
C ASP A 78 -9.81 -5.40 1.45
N ALA A 79 -9.63 -4.88 2.67
CA ALA A 79 -8.30 -4.69 3.25
C ALA A 79 -7.54 -6.01 3.47
N ARG A 80 -8.23 -7.14 3.73
CA ARG A 80 -7.58 -8.45 3.78
C ARG A 80 -7.04 -8.85 2.40
N GLN A 81 -7.84 -8.68 1.34
CA GLN A 81 -7.40 -8.96 -0.02
C GLN A 81 -6.29 -8.01 -0.47
N ARG A 82 -6.33 -6.76 -0.01
CA ARG A 82 -5.30 -5.77 -0.31
C ARG A 82 -3.93 -6.14 0.24
N LEU A 83 -3.81 -6.89 1.32
CA LEU A 83 -2.51 -7.41 1.77
C LEU A 83 -1.84 -8.24 0.67
N TYR A 84 -2.60 -9.13 0.00
CA TYR A 84 -2.10 -9.95 -1.11
C TYR A 84 -1.85 -9.13 -2.37
N ILE A 85 -2.81 -8.31 -2.76
CA ILE A 85 -2.78 -7.52 -3.99
C ILE A 85 -1.62 -6.51 -3.94
N GLN A 86 -1.48 -5.77 -2.85
CA GLN A 86 -0.43 -4.77 -2.67
C GLN A 86 0.96 -5.41 -2.60
N TRP A 87 1.08 -6.53 -1.90
CA TRP A 87 2.31 -7.31 -1.85
C TRP A 87 2.75 -7.76 -3.25
N GLY A 88 1.87 -8.46 -3.98
CA GLY A 88 2.17 -8.95 -5.32
C GLY A 88 2.48 -7.83 -6.31
N THR A 89 1.68 -6.75 -6.30
CA THR A 89 1.90 -5.60 -7.18
C THR A 89 3.23 -4.91 -6.90
N SER A 90 3.61 -4.78 -5.63
CA SER A 90 4.88 -4.15 -5.23
C SER A 90 6.13 -4.94 -5.63
N MET A 91 5.98 -6.18 -6.11
CA MET A 91 7.10 -6.92 -6.70
C MET A 91 7.48 -6.41 -8.10
N PHE A 92 6.55 -5.75 -8.78
CA PHE A 92 6.72 -5.27 -10.15
C PHE A 92 6.75 -3.75 -10.26
N PHE A 93 6.02 -3.05 -9.38
CA PHE A 93 5.86 -1.60 -9.43
C PHE A 93 6.17 -0.96 -8.08
N PRO A 94 6.79 0.24 -8.06
CA PRO A 94 7.11 0.91 -6.81
C PRO A 94 5.85 1.38 -6.08
N VAL A 95 5.86 1.28 -4.77
CA VAL A 95 4.69 1.59 -3.93
C VAL A 95 4.26 3.06 -3.99
N ASN A 96 5.18 3.97 -4.33
CA ASN A 96 4.86 5.39 -4.52
C ASN A 96 4.00 5.68 -5.76
N SER A 97 3.83 4.70 -6.65
CA SER A 97 2.90 4.78 -7.78
C SER A 97 1.56 4.09 -7.52
N MET A 98 1.40 3.41 -6.37
CA MET A 98 0.23 2.59 -6.06
C MET A 98 -0.76 3.36 -5.20
N ALA A 99 -1.94 3.69 -5.73
CA ALA A 99 -3.04 4.26 -4.96
C ALA A 99 -3.66 3.19 -4.04
N GLN A 100 -3.68 3.47 -2.74
CA GLN A 100 -4.17 2.57 -1.70
C GLN A 100 -5.19 3.31 -0.84
N HIS A 101 -6.44 2.84 -0.87
CA HIS A 101 -7.53 3.57 -0.24
C HIS A 101 -8.14 2.80 0.93
N VAL A 102 -8.53 3.57 1.94
CA VAL A 102 -9.42 3.11 3.00
C VAL A 102 -10.83 3.04 2.42
N SER A 103 -11.40 1.84 2.34
CA SER A 103 -12.74 1.59 1.82
C SER A 103 -13.78 1.43 2.93
N ALA A 104 -15.06 1.37 2.55
CA ALA A 104 -16.17 1.16 3.46
C ALA A 104 -16.12 -0.21 4.18
N SER A 105 -16.77 -0.30 5.33
CA SER A 105 -17.02 -1.54 6.06
C SER A 105 -18.50 -1.59 6.51
N PRO A 106 -19.28 -2.60 6.10
CA PRO A 106 -18.87 -3.77 5.33
C PRO A 106 -18.34 -3.42 3.93
N ASN A 107 -17.34 -4.19 3.47
CA ASN A 107 -16.85 -4.03 2.10
C ASN A 107 -17.92 -4.41 1.09
N HIS A 108 -18.12 -3.60 0.04
CA HIS A 108 -19.20 -3.77 -0.92
C HIS A 108 -19.07 -5.02 -1.80
N GLN A 109 -17.86 -5.57 -1.99
CA GLN A 109 -17.61 -6.77 -2.79
C GLN A 109 -17.66 -8.05 -1.97
N THR A 110 -17.07 -8.03 -0.77
CA THR A 110 -16.88 -9.24 0.04
C THR A 110 -17.85 -9.35 1.21
N GLY A 111 -18.55 -8.26 1.56
CA GLY A 111 -19.38 -8.18 2.76
C GLY A 111 -18.60 -8.19 4.08
N ARG A 112 -17.26 -8.27 4.01
CA ARG A 112 -16.41 -8.39 5.20
C ARG A 112 -16.39 -7.11 6.00
N ARG A 113 -16.45 -7.27 7.33
CA ARG A 113 -16.34 -6.18 8.30
C ARG A 113 -14.93 -6.16 8.84
N ILE A 114 -14.20 -5.07 8.57
CA ILE A 114 -12.80 -4.89 8.99
C ILE A 114 -12.69 -3.58 9.78
N PRO A 115 -12.03 -3.58 10.95
CA PRO A 115 -11.85 -2.38 11.77
C PRO A 115 -11.18 -1.24 10.97
N LEU A 116 -11.58 0.00 11.26
CA LEU A 116 -11.07 1.20 10.58
C LEU A 116 -9.54 1.30 10.69
N LYS A 117 -8.99 1.01 11.88
CA LYS A 117 -7.54 1.01 12.11
C LYS A 117 -6.81 0.08 11.12
N PHE A 118 -7.25 -1.17 11.00
CA PHE A 118 -6.62 -2.14 10.09
C PHE A 118 -6.68 -1.66 8.63
N ARG A 119 -7.81 -1.11 8.20
CA ARG A 119 -7.97 -0.55 6.85
C ARG A 119 -7.00 0.59 6.58
N PHE A 120 -6.79 1.49 7.56
CA PHE A 120 -5.79 2.55 7.47
C PHE A 120 -4.37 2.00 7.41
N ASP A 121 -4.01 1.08 8.29
CA ASP A 121 -2.66 0.54 8.36
C ASP A 121 -2.27 -0.19 7.05
N VAL A 122 -3.22 -0.90 6.43
CA VAL A 122 -3.02 -1.52 5.11
C VAL A 122 -2.86 -0.45 4.03
N ALA A 123 -3.67 0.60 4.03
CA ALA A 123 -3.62 1.64 3.02
C ALA A 123 -2.41 2.58 3.15
N MET A 124 -1.80 2.69 4.33
CA MET A 124 -0.61 3.52 4.57
C MET A 124 0.66 3.03 3.89
N THR A 125 0.66 1.80 3.36
CA THR A 125 1.84 1.21 2.72
C THR A 125 2.06 1.65 1.26
N GLY A 126 1.34 2.66 0.79
CA GLY A 126 1.48 3.29 -0.52
C GLY A 126 0.93 4.71 -0.51
N ARG A 127 0.30 5.14 -1.59
CA ARG A 127 -0.35 6.47 -1.66
C ARG A 127 -1.73 6.40 -1.00
N LEU A 128 -1.77 6.82 0.26
CA LEU A 128 -3.00 6.76 1.06
C LEU A 128 -4.09 7.67 0.50
N GLY A 129 -5.27 7.10 0.30
CA GLY A 129 -6.52 7.81 0.00
C GLY A 129 -7.70 7.23 0.78
N MET A 130 -8.89 7.78 0.56
CA MET A 130 -10.13 7.31 1.16
C MET A 130 -11.20 7.14 0.07
N GLU A 131 -11.86 5.99 0.06
CA GLU A 131 -12.92 5.60 -0.86
C GLU A 131 -14.18 5.18 -0.08
N MET A 132 -14.59 6.05 0.81
CA MET A 132 -15.83 5.91 1.57
C MET A 132 -16.39 7.28 1.91
N LYS A 133 -17.68 7.36 2.22
CA LYS A 133 -18.29 8.61 2.64
C LYS A 133 -17.83 8.95 4.06
N PRO A 134 -17.27 10.13 4.30
CA PRO A 134 -16.91 10.57 5.65
C PRO A 134 -18.10 10.59 6.62
N SER A 135 -19.32 10.82 6.09
CA SER A 135 -20.56 10.78 6.87
C SER A 135 -20.92 9.42 7.46
N ASP A 136 -20.29 8.34 6.97
CA ASP A 136 -20.52 6.98 7.47
C ASP A 136 -19.65 6.65 8.70
N LEU A 137 -18.74 7.57 9.08
CA LEU A 137 -17.88 7.44 10.26
C LEU A 137 -18.58 8.00 11.49
N THR A 138 -18.42 7.31 12.63
CA THR A 138 -18.77 7.88 13.93
C THR A 138 -17.86 9.07 14.26
N PRO A 139 -18.20 9.94 15.24
CA PRO A 139 -17.31 11.01 15.67
C PRO A 139 -15.92 10.53 16.11
N GLU A 140 -15.86 9.39 16.80
CA GLU A 140 -14.62 8.76 17.27
C GLU A 140 -13.80 8.24 16.09
N GLU A 141 -14.43 7.59 15.12
CA GLU A 141 -13.79 7.11 13.89
C GLU A 141 -13.31 8.27 13.03
N MET A 142 -14.07 9.36 12.94
CA MET A 142 -13.66 10.58 12.24
C MET A 142 -12.39 11.17 12.87
N LYS A 143 -12.35 11.27 14.20
CA LYS A 143 -11.16 11.76 14.92
C LYS A 143 -9.96 10.84 14.68
N PHE A 144 -10.16 9.52 14.73
CA PHE A 144 -9.12 8.55 14.41
C PHE A 144 -8.60 8.74 12.98
N ALA A 145 -9.49 8.85 11.99
CA ALA A 145 -9.13 9.05 10.60
C ALA A 145 -8.33 10.35 10.38
N GLN A 146 -8.74 11.46 11.00
CA GLN A 146 -8.01 12.73 10.94
C GLN A 146 -6.57 12.58 11.49
N ASN A 147 -6.42 11.92 12.64
CA ASN A 147 -5.11 11.67 13.24
C ASN A 147 -4.25 10.74 12.35
N ALA A 148 -4.85 9.70 11.78
CA ALA A 148 -4.19 8.76 10.89
C ALA A 148 -3.70 9.45 9.60
N PHE A 149 -4.52 10.32 8.99
CA PHE A 149 -4.10 11.13 7.85
C PHE A 149 -2.98 12.13 8.19
N LYS A 150 -3.06 12.75 9.37
CA LYS A 150 -2.00 13.65 9.83
C LYS A 150 -0.68 12.89 10.00
N LEU A 151 -0.70 11.78 10.73
CA LEU A 151 0.46 10.90 10.92
C LEU A 151 1.06 10.47 9.59
N TYR A 152 0.21 10.02 8.65
CA TYR A 152 0.67 9.62 7.33
C TYR A 152 1.36 10.76 6.60
N LYS A 153 0.73 11.93 6.50
CA LYS A 153 1.26 13.08 5.75
C LYS A 153 2.58 13.60 6.32
N GLU A 154 2.69 13.67 7.65
CA GLU A 154 3.82 14.29 8.34
C GLU A 154 4.99 13.34 8.54
N THR A 155 4.73 12.03 8.70
CA THR A 155 5.75 11.08 9.14
C THR A 155 5.91 9.88 8.21
N ILE A 156 4.81 9.15 7.92
CA ILE A 156 4.89 7.86 7.23
C ILE A 156 5.16 8.05 5.73
N ARG A 157 4.46 9.00 5.09
CA ARG A 157 4.52 9.21 3.64
C ARG A 157 5.93 9.39 3.09
N PRO A 158 6.81 10.23 3.66
CA PRO A 158 8.18 10.38 3.15
C PRO A 158 8.95 9.06 3.18
N ILE A 159 8.79 8.27 4.26
CA ILE A 159 9.48 6.99 4.43
C ILE A 159 8.96 5.96 3.42
N VAL A 160 7.63 5.84 3.29
CA VAL A 160 7.01 4.84 2.39
C VAL A 160 7.23 5.17 0.92
N GLN A 161 7.16 6.45 0.54
CA GLN A 161 7.22 6.83 -0.87
C GLN A 161 8.65 7.00 -1.41
N LEU A 162 9.62 7.28 -0.56
CA LEU A 162 10.99 7.58 -0.96
C LEU A 162 12.02 6.58 -0.44
N GLY A 163 11.64 5.75 0.55
CA GLY A 163 12.53 4.78 1.16
C GLY A 163 12.51 3.40 0.51
N ASP A 164 13.41 2.55 0.97
CA ASP A 164 13.50 1.15 0.54
C ASP A 164 12.44 0.30 1.22
N GLN A 165 11.79 -0.58 0.47
CA GLN A 165 10.82 -1.55 0.95
C GLN A 165 11.46 -2.90 1.23
N TYR A 166 11.26 -3.43 2.43
CA TYR A 166 11.61 -4.81 2.81
C TYR A 166 10.34 -5.60 3.12
N ARG A 167 10.10 -6.66 2.36
CA ARG A 167 9.01 -7.62 2.57
C ARG A 167 9.52 -8.71 3.50
N ILE A 168 8.84 -8.94 4.64
CA ILE A 168 9.40 -9.75 5.73
C ILE A 168 8.58 -11.03 5.92
N ILE A 169 7.29 -10.93 6.23
CA ILE A 169 6.38 -12.09 6.29
C ILE A 169 5.37 -11.92 5.17
N SER A 170 5.38 -12.87 4.24
CA SER A 170 4.49 -12.84 3.09
C SER A 170 3.06 -13.26 3.48
N PRO A 171 2.02 -12.55 3.03
CA PRO A 171 0.65 -13.01 3.22
C PRO A 171 0.37 -14.36 2.53
N TYR A 172 1.21 -14.76 1.57
CA TYR A 172 1.09 -16.03 0.84
C TYR A 172 1.68 -17.24 1.60
N GLU A 173 2.35 -17.05 2.73
CA GLU A 173 2.90 -18.15 3.53
C GLU A 173 1.85 -18.98 4.29
N GLY A 174 0.58 -18.55 4.30
CA GLY A 174 -0.51 -19.28 4.94
C GLY A 174 -0.50 -19.23 6.47
N THR A 175 0.34 -18.38 7.07
CA THR A 175 0.45 -18.25 8.53
C THR A 175 -0.62 -17.36 9.16
N GLY A 176 -1.39 -16.63 8.35
CA GLY A 176 -2.33 -15.61 8.81
C GLY A 176 -1.68 -14.29 9.24
N TYR A 177 -0.36 -14.16 9.07
CA TYR A 177 0.41 -12.95 9.37
C TYR A 177 1.04 -12.38 8.11
N ALA A 178 1.28 -11.05 8.11
CA ALA A 178 2.08 -10.38 7.12
C ALA A 178 2.87 -9.24 7.77
N SER A 179 4.05 -8.93 7.24
CA SER A 179 4.81 -7.76 7.70
C SER A 179 5.75 -7.22 6.63
N GLN A 180 5.97 -5.91 6.68
CA GLN A 180 6.89 -5.20 5.81
C GLN A 180 7.46 -3.97 6.52
N LEU A 181 8.62 -3.55 6.08
CA LEU A 181 9.33 -2.38 6.59
C LEU A 181 9.70 -1.46 5.44
N PHE A 182 9.62 -0.16 5.69
CA PHE A 182 10.17 0.88 4.83
C PHE A 182 11.21 1.66 5.63
N ILE A 183 12.31 2.02 5.00
CA ILE A 183 13.40 2.76 5.63
C ILE A 183 13.95 3.82 4.67
N ASN A 184 14.23 5.01 5.17
CA ASN A 184 14.85 6.07 4.38
C ASN A 184 16.31 5.75 4.03
N GLU A 185 16.85 6.41 3.04
CA GLU A 185 18.20 6.18 2.49
C GLU A 185 19.30 6.27 3.58
N GLU A 186 19.20 7.24 4.48
CA GLU A 186 20.16 7.44 5.57
C GLU A 186 20.02 6.40 6.69
N LYS A 187 19.05 5.51 6.62
CA LYS A 187 18.71 4.53 7.66
C LYS A 187 18.49 5.16 9.03
N SER A 188 18.01 6.39 9.03
CA SER A 188 17.73 7.16 10.24
C SER A 188 16.30 7.02 10.72
N LYS A 189 15.38 6.73 9.80
CA LYS A 189 13.94 6.55 10.08
C LYS A 189 13.39 5.37 9.31
N ALA A 190 12.62 4.54 10.02
CA ALA A 190 11.89 3.44 9.39
C ALA A 190 10.46 3.35 9.92
N VAL A 191 9.59 2.72 9.13
CA VAL A 191 8.23 2.34 9.55
C VAL A 191 8.01 0.87 9.27
N PHE A 192 7.59 0.14 10.28
CA PHE A 192 7.30 -1.29 10.24
C PHE A 192 5.81 -1.52 10.38
N PHE A 193 5.24 -2.33 9.50
CA PHE A 193 3.84 -2.73 9.52
C PHE A 193 3.74 -4.23 9.78
N ALA A 194 2.97 -4.61 10.81
CA ALA A 194 2.63 -5.98 11.13
C ALA A 194 1.13 -6.18 11.12
N TYR A 195 0.69 -7.30 10.56
CA TYR A 195 -0.72 -7.64 10.42
C TYR A 195 -0.99 -9.07 10.89
N LYS A 196 -2.12 -9.27 11.54
CA LYS A 196 -2.78 -10.54 11.71
C LYS A 196 -4.14 -10.47 11.03
N PHE A 197 -4.32 -11.21 9.94
CA PHE A 197 -5.49 -11.13 9.07
C PHE A 197 -6.27 -12.45 8.98
N ASP A 198 -5.77 -13.48 9.64
CA ASP A 198 -6.44 -14.77 9.76
C ASP A 198 -6.13 -15.37 11.14
N THR A 199 -7.00 -16.24 11.64
CA THR A 199 -6.83 -16.88 12.94
C THR A 199 -6.78 -18.38 12.75
N ASP A 200 -5.56 -18.91 12.77
CA ASP A 200 -5.33 -20.35 12.92
C ASP A 200 -4.71 -20.61 14.29
N VAL A 201 -5.40 -21.40 15.10
CA VAL A 201 -4.97 -21.73 16.45
C VAL A 201 -3.71 -22.62 16.48
N TYR A 202 -3.36 -23.23 15.36
CA TYR A 202 -2.19 -24.11 15.25
C TYR A 202 -0.90 -23.39 14.90
N PHE A 203 -0.98 -22.16 14.39
CA PHE A 203 0.21 -21.38 14.07
C PHE A 203 0.72 -20.60 15.29
N PRO A 204 1.97 -20.79 15.69
CA PRO A 204 2.57 -20.00 16.76
C PRO A 204 2.69 -18.54 16.32
N ARG A 205 2.64 -17.64 17.30
CA ARG A 205 2.88 -16.21 17.04
C ARG A 205 4.31 -16.02 16.52
N PRO A 206 4.53 -15.37 15.38
CA PRO A 206 5.87 -15.13 14.87
C PRO A 206 6.58 -14.08 15.74
N ARG A 207 7.90 -14.20 15.83
CA ARG A 207 8.74 -13.06 16.15
C ARG A 207 8.90 -12.22 14.89
N PHE A 208 8.64 -10.92 15.00
CA PHE A 208 8.77 -10.03 13.88
C PHE A 208 10.20 -9.50 13.79
N MET A 209 10.97 -10.05 12.84
CA MET A 209 12.31 -9.57 12.54
C MET A 209 12.23 -8.38 11.59
N PHE A 210 13.19 -7.48 11.72
CA PHE A 210 13.31 -6.31 10.86
C PHE A 210 14.33 -6.56 9.75
N ALA A 211 14.38 -5.71 8.74
CA ALA A 211 15.36 -5.81 7.67
C ALA A 211 15.86 -4.41 7.25
N GLY A 212 17.02 -4.35 6.62
CA GLY A 212 17.57 -3.12 6.05
C GLY A 212 18.13 -2.10 7.03
N LEU A 213 18.06 -2.34 8.34
CA LEU A 213 18.59 -1.45 9.37
C LEU A 213 20.14 -1.41 9.33
N ASP A 214 20.73 -0.36 9.88
CA ASP A 214 22.17 -0.34 10.16
C ASP A 214 22.46 -1.22 11.39
N PRO A 215 23.22 -2.32 11.27
CA PRO A 215 23.47 -3.24 12.40
C PRO A 215 24.20 -2.59 13.57
N ASN A 216 24.96 -1.52 13.31
CA ASN A 216 25.78 -0.82 14.32
C ASN A 216 25.02 0.35 14.98
N ALA A 217 23.89 0.73 14.43
CA ALA A 217 23.07 1.81 14.99
C ALA A 217 22.11 1.28 16.07
N ARG A 218 21.58 2.21 16.84
CA ARG A 218 20.52 1.98 17.83
C ARG A 218 19.25 2.66 17.35
N TYR A 219 18.11 2.02 17.55
CA TYR A 219 16.80 2.50 17.13
C TYR A 219 15.83 2.50 18.30
N ARG A 220 15.17 3.64 18.51
CA ARG A 220 14.03 3.75 19.42
C ARG A 220 12.76 3.35 18.68
N LEU A 221 11.96 2.49 19.30
CA LEU A 221 10.70 2.01 18.75
C LEU A 221 9.53 2.77 19.34
N HIS A 222 8.65 3.28 18.46
CA HIS A 222 7.41 3.95 18.85
C HIS A 222 6.22 3.33 18.13
N GLN A 223 5.25 2.82 18.90
CA GLN A 223 3.99 2.37 18.34
C GLN A 223 3.12 3.58 17.98
N VAL A 224 2.75 3.68 16.71
CA VAL A 224 1.90 4.74 16.20
C VAL A 224 0.59 4.16 15.67
N ASN A 225 -0.40 5.04 15.42
CA ASN A 225 -1.75 4.65 15.02
C ASN A 225 -2.36 3.60 15.98
N ALA A 226 -1.92 3.62 17.24
CA ALA A 226 -2.35 2.70 18.28
C ALA A 226 -3.73 3.09 18.79
N ASN A 227 -4.66 2.16 18.84
CA ASN A 227 -5.97 2.36 19.42
C ASN A 227 -5.93 2.05 20.94
N GLY A 228 -5.12 2.82 21.67
CA GLY A 228 -4.96 2.68 23.13
C GLY A 228 -4.06 1.53 23.60
N ARG A 229 -3.55 0.68 22.68
CA ARG A 229 -2.66 -0.42 23.02
C ARG A 229 -1.19 0.02 23.02
N LYS A 230 -0.41 -0.48 23.97
CA LYS A 230 1.06 -0.35 24.00
C LYS A 230 1.68 -1.71 24.24
N ASP A 231 2.66 -2.06 23.42
CA ASP A 231 3.48 -3.25 23.63
C ASP A 231 4.66 -2.95 24.58
N HIS A 232 5.25 -4.00 25.17
CA HIS A 232 6.33 -3.91 26.17
C HIS A 232 7.63 -3.28 25.65
N TRP A 233 7.82 -3.24 24.33
CA TRP A 233 8.98 -2.63 23.69
C TRP A 233 8.79 -1.13 23.38
N GLU A 234 7.62 -0.56 23.61
CA GLU A 234 7.31 0.85 23.35
C GLU A 234 8.28 1.78 24.07
N GLY A 235 8.92 2.69 23.33
CA GLY A 235 9.90 3.63 23.83
C GLY A 235 11.30 3.04 24.11
N ASN A 236 11.48 1.72 23.99
CA ASN A 236 12.76 1.09 24.21
C ASN A 236 13.70 1.23 23.00
N VAL A 237 14.99 1.12 23.28
CA VAL A 237 16.06 1.26 22.28
C VAL A 237 16.76 -0.07 22.09
N PHE A 238 16.84 -0.50 20.83
CA PHE A 238 17.48 -1.75 20.43
C PHE A 238 18.57 -1.51 19.38
N SER A 239 19.59 -2.37 19.33
CA SER A 239 20.53 -2.33 18.22
C SER A 239 19.88 -2.83 16.94
N GLY A 240 20.27 -2.27 15.77
CA GLY A 240 19.79 -2.76 14.49
C GLY A 240 20.11 -4.24 14.29
N LYS A 241 21.28 -4.71 14.76
CA LYS A 241 21.66 -6.12 14.75
C LYS A 241 20.66 -6.99 15.52
N PHE A 242 20.23 -6.57 16.73
CA PHE A 242 19.23 -7.30 17.50
C PHE A 242 17.89 -7.37 16.79
N LEU A 243 17.42 -6.23 16.29
CA LEU A 243 16.13 -6.15 15.58
C LEU A 243 16.11 -7.03 14.33
N MET A 244 17.22 -7.11 13.59
CA MET A 244 17.31 -7.94 12.38
C MET A 244 17.52 -9.43 12.66
N SER A 245 18.12 -9.81 13.80
CA SER A 245 18.42 -11.22 14.11
C SER A 245 17.47 -11.87 15.10
N GLN A 246 16.88 -11.10 16.01
CA GLN A 246 15.97 -11.58 17.07
C GLN A 246 14.56 -11.00 16.94
N GLY A 247 14.43 -9.79 16.42
CA GLY A 247 13.16 -9.11 16.30
C GLY A 247 12.47 -8.84 17.62
N VAL A 248 11.19 -8.49 17.54
CA VAL A 248 10.32 -8.24 18.70
C VAL A 248 9.05 -9.07 18.63
N GLU A 249 8.47 -9.33 19.78
CA GLU A 249 7.13 -9.90 19.87
C GLU A 249 6.10 -8.78 19.77
N ILE A 250 5.11 -8.95 18.91
CA ILE A 250 4.00 -8.01 18.75
C ILE A 250 2.71 -8.75 19.11
N ASN A 251 1.98 -8.24 20.09
CA ASN A 251 0.74 -8.84 20.54
C ASN A 251 -0.41 -8.51 19.59
N LEU A 252 -0.52 -9.23 18.48
CA LEU A 252 -1.66 -9.13 17.59
C LEU A 252 -2.73 -10.16 18.03
N ASN A 253 -3.94 -9.67 18.32
CA ASN A 253 -5.01 -10.48 18.89
C ASN A 253 -6.25 -10.49 17.97
N GLY A 254 -6.74 -11.69 17.66
CA GLY A 254 -7.90 -11.87 16.79
C GLY A 254 -7.60 -11.61 15.31
N GLU A 255 -8.62 -11.63 14.49
CA GLU A 255 -8.54 -11.29 13.07
C GLU A 255 -8.56 -9.76 12.88
N TYR A 256 -7.87 -9.32 11.83
CA TYR A 256 -7.79 -7.90 11.44
C TYR A 256 -7.20 -7.01 12.54
N ASP A 257 -6.16 -7.51 13.22
CA ASP A 257 -5.34 -6.71 14.13
C ASP A 257 -4.03 -6.31 13.43
N SER A 258 -3.54 -5.12 13.75
CA SER A 258 -2.35 -4.55 13.12
C SER A 258 -1.55 -3.67 14.09
N CYS A 259 -0.26 -3.58 13.84
CA CYS A 259 0.66 -2.71 14.58
C CYS A 259 1.54 -1.93 13.60
N VAL A 260 1.68 -0.64 13.83
CA VAL A 260 2.59 0.22 13.08
C VAL A 260 3.64 0.75 14.05
N ILE A 261 4.91 0.54 13.72
CA ILE A 261 6.06 0.92 14.56
C ILE A 261 6.93 1.89 13.77
N LEU A 262 7.16 3.07 14.33
CA LEU A 262 8.21 3.97 13.88
C LEU A 262 9.52 3.61 14.57
N LEU A 263 10.61 3.69 13.82
CA LEU A 263 11.96 3.53 14.31
C LEU A 263 12.72 4.82 14.03
N ASP A 264 13.26 5.40 15.09
CA ASP A 264 14.14 6.57 15.01
C ASP A 264 15.54 6.17 15.46
N LYS A 265 16.56 6.42 14.61
CA LYS A 265 17.96 6.21 14.93
C LYS A 265 18.40 7.22 15.98
N GLU A 266 19.08 6.74 17.02
CA GLU A 266 19.71 7.55 18.06
C GLU A 266 21.15 7.91 17.75
#